data_70376566b7d7dd1187e4fc1ee083cb0b
#
_entry.id   70376566b7d7dd1187e4fc1ee083cb0b
#
_cell.length_a   1.000
_cell.length_b   1.000
_cell.length_c   1.000
_cell.angle_alpha   90.00
_cell.angle_beta   90.00
_cell.angle_gamma   90.00
#
_symmetry.space_group_name_H-M   'P 1'
#
loop_
_entity.id
_entity.type
_entity.pdbx_description
1 polymer ?
#
loop_
_entity_poly.entity_id
_entity_poly.type
_entity_poly.pdbx_seq_one_letter_code
_entity_poly.pdbx_strand_id
1 'polypeptide(L)'
;MALAGCQGGRQVEDDVKAMPDASVIATTVKPESQEVKDVTTAAFSCKGTIMSVSEVAVNSRINEQIVMLGVEMGQRVQKGQVVARLDRTATEDKIVKGRAELERAEYEYQAILMGQGYKRDALEQAPENLKELARINSGYNAAKAALQQLEHQLSYCTIEAPISGVVTQLDATLYGTAIPGETLFRIVDTEHLKVTFDVLENELQKFQKGMAITVTPISYPDDRHEAHITAVSPVVESNGMIHLEAILTPHPHLMPGMSAIVTL
;
A
#
# COMPACT_ATOMS: atom_id res chain seq x y z
N MET A 1 65.58 -11.00 20.96
CA MET A 1 65.53 -12.03 22.03
C MET A 1 64.46 -12.98 21.59
N ALA A 2 64.84 -14.09 20.90
CA ALA A 2 65.29 -15.36 21.48
C ALA A 2 64.12 -16.10 22.13
N LEU A 3 63.73 -17.20 21.71
CA LEU A 3 64.10 -18.56 21.38
C LEU A 3 62.97 -19.48 21.79
N ALA A 4 62.62 -20.36 21.02
CA ALA A 4 62.82 -21.81 20.89
C ALA A 4 61.60 -22.57 21.42
N GLY A 5 61.01 -23.64 20.88
CA GLY A 5 61.57 -24.75 20.13
C GLY A 5 61.02 -26.03 20.71
N CYS A 6 60.98 -27.08 19.90
CA CYS A 6 60.78 -28.50 20.18
C CYS A 6 59.39 -29.07 19.85
N GLN A 7 59.19 -29.75 18.72
CA GLN A 7 59.62 -31.13 18.30
C GLN A 7 59.19 -32.25 19.26
N GLY A 8 58.46 -33.18 18.73
CA GLY A 8 58.17 -34.47 19.35
C GLY A 8 57.25 -35.32 18.47
N GLY A 9 57.80 -35.96 17.47
CA GLY A 9 57.15 -37.00 16.68
C GLY A 9 57.11 -38.33 17.42
N ARG A 10 56.14 -39.14 17.08
CA ARG A 10 56.19 -40.59 17.31
C ARG A 10 55.38 -41.32 16.25
N GLN A 11 56.06 -42.04 15.39
CA GLN A 11 55.56 -43.15 14.59
C GLN A 11 55.40 -44.40 15.49
N VAL A 12 54.39 -45.20 15.22
CA VAL A 12 54.36 -46.66 15.41
C VAL A 12 53.25 -47.16 14.46
N GLU A 13 53.59 -47.75 13.36
CA GLU A 13 53.75 -49.14 12.96
C GLU A 13 52.46 -49.95 12.92
N ASP A 14 52.23 -50.42 11.72
CA ASP A 14 51.61 -51.63 11.16
C ASP A 14 50.99 -52.66 12.13
N ASP A 15 49.77 -53.08 11.80
CA ASP A 15 49.41 -54.49 11.86
C ASP A 15 48.39 -54.85 10.75
N VAL A 16 48.95 -55.61 9.80
CA VAL A 16 48.26 -56.35 8.76
C VAL A 16 47.68 -57.61 9.37
N LYS A 17 46.36 -57.85 9.29
CA LYS A 17 45.83 -59.19 9.49
C LYS A 17 44.77 -59.56 8.45
N ALA A 18 45.11 -60.63 7.81
CA ALA A 18 44.58 -61.33 6.67
C ALA A 18 43.07 -61.59 6.65
N MET A 19 42.57 -61.58 5.39
CA MET A 19 41.30 -62.19 4.96
C MET A 19 41.25 -63.69 5.20
N PRO A 20 40.09 -64.29 5.29
CA PRO A 20 39.85 -65.53 4.57
C PRO A 20 38.69 -65.43 3.59
N ASP A 21 38.79 -66.27 2.67
CA ASP A 21 38.32 -66.55 1.35
C ASP A 21 36.81 -66.81 1.18
N ALA A 22 36.43 -66.71 -0.04
CA ALA A 22 35.17 -66.87 -0.70
C ALA A 22 34.37 -68.14 -0.34
N SER A 23 33.02 -68.02 -0.38
CA SER A 23 32.21 -69.02 -1.05
C SER A 23 30.89 -68.45 -1.55
N VAL A 24 30.69 -68.61 -2.82
CA VAL A 24 29.58 -68.39 -3.67
C VAL A 24 28.31 -69.07 -3.16
N ILE A 25 27.23 -68.30 -3.06
CA ILE A 25 25.89 -68.83 -3.23
C ILE A 25 25.11 -67.89 -4.17
N ALA A 26 24.97 -68.33 -5.40
CA ALA A 26 24.09 -67.77 -6.36
C ALA A 26 22.64 -68.12 -5.99
N THR A 27 21.88 -67.11 -5.54
CA THR A 27 20.41 -67.24 -5.47
C THR A 27 19.82 -66.38 -6.55
N THR A 28 19.30 -67.00 -7.58
CA THR A 28 18.53 -66.47 -8.67
C THR A 28 17.25 -65.81 -8.12
N VAL A 29 17.21 -64.51 -8.02
CA VAL A 29 15.97 -63.75 -7.78
C VAL A 29 15.47 -63.24 -9.15
N LYS A 30 14.35 -63.80 -9.54
CA LYS A 30 13.51 -63.39 -10.68
C LYS A 30 13.16 -61.92 -10.53
N PRO A 31 13.27 -61.08 -11.58
CA PRO A 31 12.79 -59.71 -11.50
C PRO A 31 11.26 -59.74 -11.48
N GLU A 32 10.69 -59.48 -10.32
CA GLU A 32 9.31 -59.10 -10.16
C GLU A 32 9.18 -57.67 -10.70
N SER A 33 8.47 -57.55 -11.82
CA SER A 33 8.11 -56.27 -12.42
C SER A 33 7.24 -55.52 -11.41
N GLN A 34 7.84 -54.62 -10.62
CA GLN A 34 7.09 -53.59 -9.96
C GLN A 34 6.58 -52.64 -11.04
N GLU A 35 5.28 -52.71 -11.27
CA GLU A 35 4.53 -51.66 -11.90
C GLU A 35 4.96 -50.32 -11.32
N VAL A 36 5.51 -49.45 -12.19
CA VAL A 36 5.68 -48.04 -11.90
C VAL A 36 4.28 -47.47 -11.79
N LYS A 37 3.74 -47.49 -10.56
CA LYS A 37 2.56 -46.76 -10.20
C LYS A 37 2.90 -45.27 -10.33
N ASP A 38 2.18 -44.67 -11.21
CA ASP A 38 1.86 -43.26 -11.28
C ASP A 38 3.03 -42.27 -10.98
N VAL A 39 3.59 -41.76 -12.05
CA VAL A 39 4.15 -40.42 -12.03
C VAL A 39 2.98 -39.50 -11.68
N THR A 40 2.73 -39.33 -10.39
CA THR A 40 1.94 -38.20 -9.89
C THR A 40 2.59 -36.98 -10.47
N THR A 41 1.97 -36.38 -11.45
CA THR A 41 2.33 -35.07 -11.95
C THR A 41 2.46 -34.19 -10.70
N ALA A 42 3.69 -33.83 -10.32
CA ALA A 42 3.92 -33.04 -9.14
C ALA A 42 3.11 -31.75 -9.31
N ALA A 43 2.02 -31.65 -8.56
CA ALA A 43 1.17 -30.46 -8.60
C ALA A 43 2.06 -29.28 -8.30
N PHE A 44 2.02 -28.27 -9.16
CA PHE A 44 2.79 -27.06 -8.92
C PHE A 44 2.42 -26.50 -7.54
N SER A 45 3.41 -26.13 -6.76
CA SER A 45 3.23 -25.53 -5.44
C SER A 45 4.32 -24.49 -5.21
N CYS A 46 3.92 -23.28 -4.84
CA CYS A 46 4.83 -22.22 -4.44
C CYS A 46 4.31 -21.48 -3.21
N LYS A 47 5.21 -20.73 -2.56
CA LYS A 47 4.86 -19.85 -1.45
C LYS A 47 4.39 -18.51 -2.00
N GLY A 48 3.26 -18.02 -1.49
CA GLY A 48 2.74 -16.69 -1.74
C GLY A 48 2.50 -15.92 -0.44
N THR A 49 2.22 -14.64 -0.58
CA THR A 49 1.82 -13.76 0.52
C THR A 49 0.47 -13.14 0.20
N ILE A 50 -0.45 -13.23 1.16
CA ILE A 50 -1.76 -12.56 1.05
C ILE A 50 -1.55 -11.09 1.37
N MET A 51 -2.01 -10.22 0.49
CA MET A 51 -1.90 -8.77 0.64
C MET A 51 -3.27 -8.11 0.45
N SER A 52 -3.43 -6.93 0.99
CA SER A 52 -4.57 -6.08 0.65
C SER A 52 -4.45 -5.57 -0.78
N VAL A 53 -5.57 -5.42 -1.47
CA VAL A 53 -5.64 -4.74 -2.77
C VAL A 53 -5.39 -3.24 -2.60
N SER A 54 -5.84 -2.66 -1.47
CA SER A 54 -5.74 -1.22 -1.19
C SER A 54 -5.23 -0.98 0.22
N GLU A 55 -4.10 -0.29 0.31
CA GLU A 55 -3.51 0.19 1.55
C GLU A 55 -3.13 1.65 1.38
N VAL A 56 -3.54 2.52 2.31
CA VAL A 56 -3.30 3.95 2.22
C VAL A 56 -2.77 4.49 3.54
N ALA A 57 -1.61 5.14 3.48
CA ALA A 57 -1.11 5.99 4.55
C ALA A 57 -1.74 7.37 4.43
N VAL A 58 -2.40 7.83 5.48
CA VAL A 58 -3.02 9.15 5.54
C VAL A 58 -2.08 10.10 6.25
N ASN A 59 -1.61 11.09 5.51
CA ASN A 59 -0.61 12.05 5.98
C ASN A 59 -1.27 13.41 6.23
N SER A 60 -0.73 14.17 7.19
CA SER A 60 -1.11 15.57 7.34
C SER A 60 -0.63 16.41 6.15
N ARG A 61 -1.42 17.42 5.78
CA ARG A 61 -1.07 18.42 4.76
C ARG A 61 -0.69 19.77 5.35
N ILE A 62 -1.01 19.98 6.63
CA ILE A 62 -0.77 21.24 7.35
C ILE A 62 -0.17 20.95 8.70
N ASN A 63 0.47 21.98 9.27
CA ASN A 63 1.07 21.91 10.60
C ASN A 63 0.12 22.55 11.61
N GLU A 64 -0.69 21.71 12.26
CA GLU A 64 -1.68 22.15 13.26
C GLU A 64 -1.86 21.10 14.35
N GLN A 65 -2.40 21.50 15.50
CA GLN A 65 -2.67 20.59 16.61
C GLN A 65 -3.87 19.69 16.33
N ILE A 66 -3.81 18.42 16.73
CA ILE A 66 -4.92 17.47 16.63
C ILE A 66 -5.87 17.71 17.81
N VAL A 67 -7.05 18.25 17.53
CA VAL A 67 -8.08 18.57 18.56
C VAL A 67 -9.12 17.47 18.72
N MET A 68 -9.24 16.57 17.75
CA MET A 68 -10.10 15.40 17.82
C MET A 68 -9.45 14.23 17.09
N LEU A 69 -9.44 13.08 17.74
CA LEU A 69 -9.03 11.80 17.17
C LEU A 69 -10.18 10.82 17.37
N GLY A 70 -10.85 10.45 16.29
CA GLY A 70 -12.09 9.67 16.28
C GLY A 70 -11.92 8.20 15.95
N VAL A 71 -10.69 7.67 16.01
CA VAL A 71 -10.38 6.28 15.67
C VAL A 71 -9.31 5.70 16.58
N GLU A 72 -9.34 4.37 16.70
CA GLU A 72 -8.37 3.57 17.43
C GLU A 72 -7.73 2.54 16.49
N MET A 73 -6.55 2.03 16.87
CA MET A 73 -5.90 0.94 16.15
C MET A 73 -6.80 -0.31 16.17
N GLY A 74 -6.96 -0.96 15.03
CA GLY A 74 -7.85 -2.10 14.84
C GLY A 74 -9.31 -1.72 14.54
N GLN A 75 -9.69 -0.45 14.63
CA GLN A 75 -11.05 -0.01 14.34
C GLN A 75 -11.32 0.00 12.83
N ARG A 76 -12.54 -0.43 12.45
CA ARG A 76 -13.04 -0.33 11.07
C ARG A 76 -13.55 1.07 10.79
N VAL A 77 -13.18 1.63 9.65
CA VAL A 77 -13.61 2.93 9.15
C VAL A 77 -14.24 2.80 7.77
N GLN A 78 -15.12 3.73 7.43
CA GLN A 78 -15.71 3.84 6.11
C GLN A 78 -15.07 4.99 5.33
N LYS A 79 -15.02 4.86 4.02
CA LYS A 79 -14.58 5.95 3.13
C LYS A 79 -15.40 7.22 3.39
N GLY A 80 -14.71 8.36 3.56
CA GLY A 80 -15.32 9.66 3.91
C GLY A 80 -15.63 9.84 5.39
N GLN A 81 -15.41 8.85 6.24
CA GLN A 81 -15.55 9.01 7.68
C GLN A 81 -14.48 9.96 8.22
N VAL A 82 -14.89 10.93 9.03
CA VAL A 82 -13.94 11.83 9.71
C VAL A 82 -13.18 11.05 10.78
N VAL A 83 -11.86 11.02 10.64
CA VAL A 83 -10.95 10.25 11.49
C VAL A 83 -10.26 11.15 12.51
N ALA A 84 -9.86 12.35 12.07
CA ALA A 84 -9.25 13.34 12.95
C ALA A 84 -9.67 14.76 12.55
N ARG A 85 -9.60 15.68 13.50
CA ARG A 85 -9.72 17.12 13.24
C ARG A 85 -8.53 17.84 13.83
N LEU A 86 -7.99 18.75 13.03
CA LEU A 86 -6.94 19.66 13.45
C LEU A 86 -7.55 20.98 13.91
N ASP A 87 -6.78 21.77 14.66
CA ASP A 87 -7.20 23.11 15.05
C ASP A 87 -7.39 23.98 13.80
N ARG A 88 -8.53 24.62 13.74
CA ARG A 88 -8.97 25.41 12.59
C ARG A 88 -9.10 26.89 12.90
N THR A 89 -8.94 27.26 14.18
CA THR A 89 -9.20 28.61 14.68
C THR A 89 -8.39 29.67 13.93
N ALA A 90 -7.09 29.46 13.78
CA ALA A 90 -6.23 30.41 13.09
C ALA A 90 -6.58 30.55 11.58
N THR A 91 -7.02 29.47 10.95
CA THR A 91 -7.43 29.48 9.53
C THR A 91 -8.81 30.12 9.36
N GLU A 92 -9.75 29.88 10.29
CA GLU A 92 -11.05 30.53 10.29
C GLU A 92 -10.92 32.06 10.47
N ASP A 93 -10.06 32.52 11.35
CA ASP A 93 -9.76 33.95 11.53
C ASP A 93 -9.21 34.59 10.24
N LYS A 94 -8.32 33.87 9.53
CA LYS A 94 -7.80 34.32 8.22
C LYS A 94 -8.91 34.39 7.17
N ILE A 95 -9.82 33.42 7.16
CA ILE A 95 -10.98 33.41 6.26
C ILE A 95 -11.90 34.62 6.49
N VAL A 96 -12.16 34.95 7.77
CA VAL A 96 -12.95 36.14 8.11
C VAL A 96 -12.31 37.40 7.54
N LYS A 97 -10.97 37.55 7.72
CA LYS A 97 -10.21 38.69 7.11
C LYS A 97 -10.24 38.65 5.59
N GLY A 98 -10.05 37.48 4.98
CA GLY A 98 -10.07 37.31 3.53
C GLY A 98 -11.44 37.64 2.92
N ARG A 99 -12.55 37.34 3.62
CA ARG A 99 -13.89 37.73 3.20
C ARG A 99 -14.09 39.23 3.22
N ALA A 100 -13.63 39.92 4.26
CA ALA A 100 -13.68 41.36 4.34
C ALA A 100 -12.85 42.04 3.23
N GLU A 101 -11.69 41.47 2.90
CA GLU A 101 -10.86 41.96 1.80
C GLU A 101 -11.53 41.76 0.42
N LEU A 102 -12.15 40.59 0.20
CA LEU A 102 -12.93 40.35 -1.01
C LEU A 102 -14.11 41.33 -1.14
N GLU A 103 -14.85 41.54 -0.06
CA GLU A 103 -15.95 42.49 -0.02
C GLU A 103 -15.47 43.90 -0.37
N ARG A 104 -14.35 44.36 0.20
CA ARG A 104 -13.74 45.64 -0.16
C ARG A 104 -13.39 45.71 -1.64
N ALA A 105 -12.75 44.69 -2.19
CA ALA A 105 -12.38 44.63 -3.60
C ALA A 105 -13.60 44.61 -4.53
N GLU A 106 -14.71 44.00 -4.06
CA GLU A 106 -15.97 43.98 -4.79
C GLU A 106 -16.62 45.38 -4.85
N TYR A 107 -16.64 46.11 -3.72
CA TYR A 107 -17.07 47.50 -3.73
C TYR A 107 -16.24 48.37 -4.66
N GLU A 108 -14.93 48.20 -4.70
CA GLU A 108 -14.03 48.91 -5.58
C GLU A 108 -14.25 48.58 -7.06
N TYR A 109 -14.47 47.29 -7.37
CA TYR A 109 -14.90 46.83 -8.70
C TYR A 109 -16.18 47.51 -9.15
N GLN A 110 -17.20 47.57 -8.30
CA GLN A 110 -18.47 48.25 -8.60
C GLN A 110 -18.26 49.76 -8.79
N ALA A 111 -17.41 50.41 -7.97
CA ALA A 111 -17.11 51.82 -8.07
C ALA A 111 -16.41 52.16 -9.39
N ILE A 112 -15.49 51.32 -9.84
CA ILE A 112 -14.82 51.47 -11.15
C ILE A 112 -15.84 51.45 -12.29
N LEU A 113 -16.76 50.50 -12.30
CA LEU A 113 -17.78 50.40 -13.32
C LEU A 113 -18.76 51.59 -13.29
N MET A 114 -19.18 52.04 -12.09
CA MET A 114 -20.01 53.22 -11.92
C MET A 114 -19.29 54.48 -12.40
N GLY A 115 -17.98 54.58 -12.19
CA GLY A 115 -17.15 55.69 -12.75
C GLY A 115 -17.08 55.72 -14.28
N GLN A 116 -17.37 54.58 -14.94
CA GLN A 116 -17.52 54.48 -16.40
C GLN A 116 -18.95 54.77 -16.91
N GLY A 117 -19.86 55.18 -16.02
CA GLY A 117 -21.20 55.57 -16.38
C GLY A 117 -22.27 54.47 -16.23
N TYR A 118 -21.94 53.29 -15.75
CA TYR A 118 -22.90 52.22 -15.50
C TYR A 118 -23.60 52.46 -14.16
N LYS A 119 -24.94 52.28 -14.13
CA LYS A 119 -25.71 52.34 -12.89
C LYS A 119 -25.51 51.05 -12.08
N ARG A 120 -25.67 51.13 -10.78
CA ARG A 120 -25.47 49.99 -9.85
C ARG A 120 -26.34 48.76 -10.17
N ASP A 121 -27.56 49.00 -10.68
CA ASP A 121 -28.52 47.97 -11.09
C ASP A 121 -28.25 47.42 -12.51
N ALA A 122 -27.31 48.03 -13.23
CA ALA A 122 -26.99 47.74 -14.63
C ALA A 122 -25.50 47.37 -14.85
N LEU A 123 -24.74 47.04 -13.78
CA LEU A 123 -23.32 46.69 -13.88
C LEU A 123 -23.08 45.45 -14.76
N GLU A 124 -24.01 44.49 -14.75
CA GLU A 124 -23.96 43.29 -15.59
C GLU A 124 -24.02 43.58 -17.10
N GLN A 125 -24.54 44.76 -17.48
CA GLN A 125 -24.62 45.19 -18.90
C GLN A 125 -23.30 45.75 -19.41
N ALA A 126 -22.29 45.97 -18.55
CA ALA A 126 -20.98 46.42 -18.96
C ALA A 126 -20.30 45.37 -19.86
N PRO A 127 -19.57 45.81 -20.92
CA PRO A 127 -18.81 44.92 -21.77
C PRO A 127 -17.81 44.07 -20.98
N GLU A 128 -17.60 42.80 -21.38
CA GLU A 128 -16.75 41.88 -20.62
C GLU A 128 -15.31 42.33 -20.48
N ASN A 129 -14.76 42.98 -21.51
CA ASN A 129 -13.42 43.58 -21.45
C ASN A 129 -13.29 44.67 -20.38
N LEU A 130 -14.37 45.45 -20.14
CA LEU A 130 -14.39 46.49 -19.11
C LEU A 130 -14.54 45.86 -17.72
N LYS A 131 -15.38 44.84 -17.59
CA LYS A 131 -15.52 44.06 -16.35
C LYS A 131 -14.21 43.41 -15.95
N GLU A 132 -13.51 42.81 -16.93
CA GLU A 132 -12.22 42.16 -16.66
C GLU A 132 -11.16 43.17 -16.20
N LEU A 133 -11.08 44.32 -16.87
CA LEU A 133 -10.18 45.39 -16.46
C LEU A 133 -10.52 45.91 -15.05
N ALA A 134 -11.80 46.07 -14.76
CA ALA A 134 -12.26 46.51 -13.44
C ALA A 134 -11.93 45.46 -12.34
N ARG A 135 -12.10 44.15 -12.61
CA ARG A 135 -11.70 43.07 -11.70
C ARG A 135 -10.20 43.07 -11.41
N ILE A 136 -9.39 43.31 -12.43
CA ILE A 136 -7.93 43.40 -12.27
C ILE A 136 -7.57 44.64 -11.42
N ASN A 137 -8.09 45.79 -11.76
CA ASN A 137 -7.73 47.05 -11.11
C ASN A 137 -8.22 47.13 -9.65
N SER A 138 -9.37 46.54 -9.33
CA SER A 138 -9.90 46.49 -7.97
C SER A 138 -9.19 45.43 -7.09
N GLY A 139 -8.37 44.54 -7.68
CA GLY A 139 -7.81 43.39 -6.96
C GLY A 139 -8.82 42.28 -6.66
N TYR A 140 -10.03 42.31 -7.20
CA TYR A 140 -11.10 41.32 -6.95
C TYR A 140 -10.65 39.89 -7.21
N ASN A 141 -9.99 39.67 -8.36
CA ASN A 141 -9.50 38.35 -8.72
C ASN A 141 -8.44 37.82 -7.72
N ALA A 142 -7.55 38.71 -7.25
CA ALA A 142 -6.53 38.36 -6.28
C ALA A 142 -7.13 38.04 -4.89
N ALA A 143 -8.05 38.86 -4.41
CA ALA A 143 -8.74 38.64 -3.13
C ALA A 143 -9.56 37.35 -3.15
N LYS A 144 -10.26 37.06 -4.25
CA LYS A 144 -11.02 35.84 -4.47
C LYS A 144 -10.12 34.60 -4.44
N ALA A 145 -9.00 34.64 -5.17
CA ALA A 145 -8.04 33.53 -5.17
C ALA A 145 -7.42 33.28 -3.79
N ALA A 146 -7.09 34.36 -3.06
CA ALA A 146 -6.56 34.27 -1.69
C ALA A 146 -7.59 33.63 -0.74
N LEU A 147 -8.87 34.03 -0.83
CA LEU A 147 -9.93 33.42 -0.01
C LEU A 147 -10.10 31.94 -0.35
N GLN A 148 -10.13 31.56 -1.61
CA GLN A 148 -10.21 30.15 -2.02
C GLN A 148 -9.04 29.33 -1.49
N GLN A 149 -7.82 29.87 -1.48
CA GLN A 149 -6.67 29.19 -0.90
C GLN A 149 -6.85 28.93 0.60
N LEU A 150 -7.39 29.88 1.37
CA LEU A 150 -7.67 29.72 2.78
C LEU A 150 -8.79 28.68 3.03
N GLU A 151 -9.81 28.65 2.19
CA GLU A 151 -10.88 27.64 2.27
C GLU A 151 -10.34 26.23 1.96
N HIS A 152 -9.41 26.08 1.03
CA HIS A 152 -8.70 24.83 0.80
C HIS A 152 -7.85 24.41 2.02
N GLN A 153 -7.15 25.38 2.66
CA GLN A 153 -6.40 25.09 3.89
C GLN A 153 -7.34 24.65 5.02
N LEU A 154 -8.50 25.27 5.15
CA LEU A 154 -9.51 24.84 6.13
C LEU A 154 -10.01 23.42 5.87
N SER A 155 -10.18 23.03 4.63
CA SER A 155 -10.56 21.65 4.31
C SER A 155 -9.53 20.61 4.78
N TYR A 156 -8.26 20.97 4.82
CA TYR A 156 -7.18 20.09 5.32
C TYR A 156 -7.18 19.93 6.85
N CYS A 157 -7.93 20.77 7.59
CA CYS A 157 -8.12 20.60 9.03
C CYS A 157 -9.07 19.43 9.36
N THR A 158 -9.80 18.90 8.39
CA THR A 158 -10.65 17.73 8.57
C THR A 158 -10.02 16.57 7.80
N ILE A 159 -9.65 15.52 8.53
CA ILE A 159 -8.98 14.36 7.96
C ILE A 159 -9.99 13.22 7.87
N GLU A 160 -10.26 12.80 6.65
CA GLU A 160 -11.20 11.73 6.34
C GLU A 160 -10.48 10.48 5.85
N ALA A 161 -11.11 9.32 6.06
CA ALA A 161 -10.63 8.06 5.54
C ALA A 161 -10.80 8.02 4.00
N PRO A 162 -9.73 7.86 3.22
CA PRO A 162 -9.81 7.84 1.74
C PRO A 162 -10.39 6.53 1.20
N ILE A 163 -10.29 5.46 1.97
CA ILE A 163 -10.85 4.13 1.67
C ILE A 163 -11.57 3.57 2.90
N SER A 164 -12.46 2.60 2.67
CA SER A 164 -13.00 1.78 3.76
C SER A 164 -11.98 0.70 4.13
N GLY A 165 -11.87 0.34 5.41
CA GLY A 165 -10.90 -0.66 5.87
C GLY A 165 -10.70 -0.63 7.38
N VAL A 166 -9.58 -1.18 7.82
CA VAL A 166 -9.19 -1.24 9.24
C VAL A 166 -7.95 -0.38 9.45
N VAL A 167 -7.93 0.38 10.54
CA VAL A 167 -6.75 1.17 10.95
C VAL A 167 -5.70 0.22 11.53
N THR A 168 -4.57 0.07 10.84
CA THR A 168 -3.49 -0.86 11.22
C THR A 168 -2.33 -0.18 11.94
N GLN A 169 -2.18 1.13 11.73
CA GLN A 169 -1.15 1.96 12.37
C GLN A 169 -1.80 3.29 12.75
N LEU A 170 -1.51 3.77 13.95
CA LEU A 170 -1.99 5.05 14.46
C LEU A 170 -0.83 5.75 15.16
N ASP A 171 -0.21 6.71 14.45
CA ASP A 171 0.91 7.51 14.97
C ASP A 171 0.42 8.85 15.52
N ALA A 172 -0.79 9.26 15.14
CA ALA A 172 -1.43 10.45 15.63
C ALA A 172 -1.80 10.32 17.12
N THR A 173 -1.53 11.36 17.90
CA THR A 173 -1.94 11.47 19.31
C THR A 173 -2.83 12.68 19.51
N LEU A 174 -3.85 12.55 20.36
CA LEU A 174 -4.71 13.66 20.70
C LEU A 174 -3.86 14.78 21.36
N TYR A 175 -4.06 16.02 20.93
CA TYR A 175 -3.26 17.21 21.30
C TYR A 175 -1.80 17.19 20.82
N GLY A 176 -1.38 16.18 20.06
CA GLY A 176 -0.12 16.21 19.32
C GLY A 176 -0.19 17.15 18.13
N THR A 177 0.95 17.45 17.56
CA THR A 177 1.08 18.30 16.37
C THR A 177 1.15 17.40 15.13
N ALA A 178 0.28 17.64 14.17
CA ALA A 178 0.35 17.02 12.87
C ALA A 178 1.34 17.78 11.98
N ILE A 179 2.36 17.10 11.47
CA ILE A 179 3.40 17.70 10.63
C ILE A 179 3.17 17.31 9.16
N PRO A 180 3.27 18.26 8.21
CA PRO A 180 3.07 17.96 6.79
C PRO A 180 3.98 16.84 6.29
N GLY A 181 3.39 15.83 5.66
CA GLY A 181 4.10 14.66 5.14
C GLY A 181 4.26 13.51 6.13
N GLU A 182 4.04 13.72 7.42
CA GLU A 182 4.04 12.64 8.40
C GLU A 182 2.75 11.82 8.31
N THR A 183 2.89 10.49 8.42
CA THR A 183 1.76 9.57 8.47
C THR A 183 1.06 9.70 9.83
N LEU A 184 -0.23 9.98 9.80
CA LEU A 184 -1.07 10.04 11.00
C LEU A 184 -1.65 8.66 11.32
N PHE A 185 -2.07 7.95 10.31
CA PHE A 185 -2.59 6.58 10.42
C PHE A 185 -2.56 5.88 9.06
N ARG A 186 -2.67 4.56 9.10
CA ARG A 186 -2.70 3.69 7.93
C ARG A 186 -3.99 2.89 7.92
N ILE A 187 -4.67 2.86 6.78
CA ILE A 187 -5.88 2.08 6.56
C ILE A 187 -5.58 0.98 5.55
N VAL A 188 -5.99 -0.23 5.87
CA VAL A 188 -5.85 -1.42 5.02
C VAL A 188 -7.24 -1.98 4.72
N ASP A 189 -7.54 -2.18 3.46
CA ASP A 189 -8.75 -2.89 3.03
C ASP A 189 -8.60 -4.38 3.35
N THR A 190 -9.44 -4.88 4.23
CA THR A 190 -9.44 -6.29 4.65
C THR A 190 -10.49 -7.13 3.91
N GLU A 191 -11.31 -6.50 3.06
CA GLU A 191 -12.36 -7.18 2.30
C GLU A 191 -11.89 -7.62 0.92
N HIS A 192 -10.97 -6.84 0.31
CA HIS A 192 -10.42 -7.15 -1.00
C HIS A 192 -8.96 -7.56 -0.85
N LEU A 193 -8.72 -8.86 -0.98
CA LEU A 193 -7.40 -9.45 -0.82
C LEU A 193 -6.87 -9.99 -2.15
N LYS A 194 -5.56 -9.95 -2.28
CA LYS A 194 -4.82 -10.59 -3.37
C LYS A 194 -3.71 -11.45 -2.79
N VAL A 195 -3.34 -12.50 -3.49
CA VAL A 195 -2.12 -13.25 -3.23
C VAL A 195 -1.08 -12.85 -4.25
N THR A 196 0.13 -12.61 -3.77
CA THR A 196 1.31 -12.37 -4.59
C THR A 196 2.26 -13.55 -4.43
N PHE A 197 2.76 -14.07 -5.54
CA PHE A 197 3.67 -15.21 -5.55
C PHE A 197 4.60 -15.15 -6.76
N ASP A 198 5.73 -15.81 -6.64
CA ASP A 198 6.74 -15.82 -7.68
C ASP A 198 6.87 -17.21 -8.28
N VAL A 199 7.01 -17.28 -9.60
CA VAL A 199 7.22 -18.52 -10.35
C VAL A 199 8.49 -18.43 -11.16
N LEU A 200 9.12 -19.57 -11.43
CA LEU A 200 10.28 -19.65 -12.32
C LEU A 200 9.86 -19.39 -13.78
N GLU A 201 10.72 -18.77 -14.56
CA GLU A 201 10.50 -18.47 -15.99
C GLU A 201 10.09 -19.70 -16.81
N ASN A 202 10.68 -20.86 -16.54
CA ASN A 202 10.35 -22.11 -17.22
C ASN A 202 8.94 -22.65 -16.92
N GLU A 203 8.32 -22.17 -15.83
CA GLU A 203 6.96 -22.57 -15.44
C GLU A 203 5.89 -21.58 -15.86
N LEU A 204 6.30 -20.40 -16.38
CA LEU A 204 5.37 -19.34 -16.79
C LEU A 204 4.29 -19.82 -17.76
N GLN A 205 4.62 -20.76 -18.64
CA GLN A 205 3.67 -21.30 -19.62
C GLN A 205 2.44 -21.97 -18.99
N LYS A 206 2.53 -22.36 -17.72
CA LYS A 206 1.41 -22.95 -16.95
C LYS A 206 0.43 -21.91 -16.44
N PHE A 207 0.78 -20.62 -16.47
CA PHE A 207 0.00 -19.55 -15.86
C PHE A 207 -0.51 -18.58 -16.91
N GLN A 208 -1.81 -18.30 -16.85
CA GLN A 208 -2.45 -17.33 -17.72
C GLN A 208 -3.37 -16.43 -16.91
N LYS A 209 -3.53 -15.18 -17.36
CA LYS A 209 -4.49 -14.26 -16.78
C LYS A 209 -5.91 -14.86 -16.83
N GLY A 210 -6.63 -14.80 -15.71
CA GLY A 210 -7.97 -15.37 -15.55
C GLY A 210 -7.98 -16.84 -15.08
N MET A 211 -6.82 -17.48 -14.97
CA MET A 211 -6.73 -18.86 -14.51
C MET A 211 -7.05 -18.96 -13.01
N ALA A 212 -7.81 -19.97 -12.63
CA ALA A 212 -8.09 -20.28 -11.23
C ALA A 212 -6.91 -21.02 -10.60
N ILE A 213 -6.58 -20.65 -9.37
CA ILE A 213 -5.56 -21.26 -8.52
C ILE A 213 -6.14 -21.50 -7.14
N THR A 214 -5.57 -22.43 -6.41
CA THR A 214 -5.94 -22.68 -5.01
C THR A 214 -4.90 -22.06 -4.07
N VAL A 215 -5.37 -21.32 -3.09
CA VAL A 215 -4.54 -20.65 -2.07
C VAL A 215 -4.89 -21.23 -0.71
N THR A 216 -3.90 -21.79 -0.04
CA THR A 216 -4.05 -22.38 1.30
C THR A 216 -3.18 -21.59 2.27
N PRO A 217 -3.76 -20.82 3.21
CA PRO A 217 -2.99 -20.10 4.22
C PRO A 217 -2.22 -21.08 5.12
N ILE A 218 -0.97 -20.76 5.44
CA ILE A 218 -0.15 -21.64 6.30
C ILE A 218 -0.76 -21.74 7.71
N SER A 219 -1.42 -20.68 8.18
CA SER A 219 -2.09 -20.65 9.48
C SER A 219 -3.36 -21.52 9.54
N TYR A 220 -3.94 -21.84 8.40
CA TYR A 220 -5.18 -22.61 8.26
C TYR A 220 -5.03 -23.64 7.14
N PRO A 221 -4.33 -24.78 7.38
CA PRO A 221 -3.97 -25.74 6.33
C PRO A 221 -5.17 -26.46 5.68
N ASP A 222 -6.29 -26.49 6.37
CA ASP A 222 -7.52 -27.13 5.89
C ASP A 222 -8.41 -26.16 5.09
N ASP A 223 -8.14 -24.85 5.15
CA ASP A 223 -8.88 -23.80 4.46
C ASP A 223 -8.29 -23.57 3.07
N ARG A 224 -9.03 -23.97 2.04
CA ARG A 224 -8.66 -23.77 0.63
C ARG A 224 -9.52 -22.69 0.03
N HIS A 225 -8.86 -21.68 -0.53
CA HIS A 225 -9.52 -20.55 -1.16
C HIS A 225 -9.20 -20.51 -2.66
N GLU A 226 -10.22 -20.26 -3.45
CA GLU A 226 -10.04 -20.04 -4.88
C GLU A 226 -9.57 -18.60 -5.13
N ALA A 227 -8.60 -18.44 -6.01
CA ALA A 227 -8.14 -17.15 -6.48
C ALA A 227 -7.99 -17.17 -8.01
N HIS A 228 -8.13 -16.00 -8.63
CA HIS A 228 -7.99 -15.85 -10.08
C HIS A 228 -6.81 -14.93 -10.39
N ILE A 229 -5.92 -15.40 -11.26
CA ILE A 229 -4.75 -14.62 -11.71
C ILE A 229 -5.22 -13.37 -12.45
N THR A 230 -4.86 -12.21 -11.93
CA THR A 230 -5.22 -10.91 -12.52
C THR A 230 -4.07 -10.24 -13.24
N ALA A 231 -2.86 -10.50 -12.78
CA ALA A 231 -1.66 -9.93 -13.38
C ALA A 231 -0.51 -10.94 -13.40
N VAL A 232 0.25 -10.87 -14.48
CA VAL A 232 1.53 -11.56 -14.66
C VAL A 232 2.53 -10.48 -15.02
N SER A 233 3.61 -10.35 -14.25
CA SER A 233 4.65 -9.36 -14.52
C SER A 233 5.28 -9.61 -15.90
N PRO A 234 5.44 -8.58 -16.74
CA PRO A 234 6.13 -8.70 -18.02
C PRO A 234 7.65 -8.71 -17.87
N VAL A 235 8.16 -8.64 -16.64
CA VAL A 235 9.59 -8.55 -16.34
C VAL A 235 10.01 -9.78 -15.55
N VAL A 236 11.10 -10.42 -16.01
CA VAL A 236 11.80 -11.47 -15.27
C VAL A 236 12.80 -10.78 -14.33
N GLU A 237 12.73 -11.09 -13.05
CA GLU A 237 13.69 -10.58 -12.08
C GLU A 237 15.09 -11.22 -12.26
N SER A 238 16.12 -10.60 -11.68
CA SER A 238 17.50 -11.06 -11.76
C SER A 238 17.75 -12.48 -11.21
N ASN A 239 16.82 -12.98 -10.40
CA ASN A 239 16.82 -14.35 -9.85
C ASN A 239 16.11 -15.37 -10.75
N GLY A 240 15.63 -14.97 -11.96
CA GLY A 240 14.87 -15.82 -12.88
C GLY A 240 13.42 -16.05 -12.47
N MET A 241 12.89 -15.24 -11.55
CA MET A 241 11.52 -15.30 -11.09
C MET A 241 10.63 -14.28 -11.79
N ILE A 242 9.35 -14.59 -11.91
CA ILE A 242 8.31 -13.74 -12.45
C ILE A 242 7.23 -13.58 -11.39
N HIS A 243 6.87 -12.34 -11.11
CA HIS A 243 5.87 -12.00 -10.11
C HIS A 243 4.44 -12.13 -10.68
N LEU A 244 3.58 -12.83 -9.96
CA LEU A 244 2.16 -13.01 -10.29
C LEU A 244 1.27 -12.48 -9.17
N GLU A 245 0.12 -11.95 -9.56
CA GLU A 245 -0.92 -11.54 -8.64
C GLU A 245 -2.24 -12.23 -8.98
N ALA A 246 -2.93 -12.72 -7.96
CA ALA A 246 -4.27 -13.26 -8.09
C ALA A 246 -5.21 -12.67 -7.03
N ILE A 247 -6.45 -12.36 -7.42
CA ILE A 247 -7.47 -11.88 -6.49
C ILE A 247 -8.10 -13.08 -5.80
N LEU A 248 -8.17 -12.99 -4.48
CA LEU A 248 -8.80 -13.96 -3.60
C LEU A 248 -10.30 -13.69 -3.47
N THR A 249 -11.10 -14.74 -3.37
CA THR A 249 -12.48 -14.62 -2.93
C THR A 249 -12.48 -14.18 -1.45
N PRO A 250 -13.26 -13.15 -1.07
CA PRO A 250 -13.30 -12.65 0.30
C PRO A 250 -13.63 -13.74 1.31
N HIS A 251 -12.88 -13.81 2.40
CA HIS A 251 -13.11 -14.74 3.50
C HIS A 251 -12.73 -14.13 4.85
N PRO A 252 -13.53 -14.29 5.91
CA PRO A 252 -13.36 -13.57 7.18
C PRO A 252 -12.08 -13.93 7.95
N HIS A 253 -11.48 -15.09 7.67
CA HIS A 253 -10.26 -15.55 8.38
C HIS A 253 -8.96 -15.12 7.68
N LEU A 254 -9.04 -14.60 6.47
CA LEU A 254 -7.87 -14.15 5.73
C LEU A 254 -7.47 -12.74 6.18
N MET A 255 -6.19 -12.57 6.46
CA MET A 255 -5.62 -11.27 6.83
C MET A 255 -4.45 -10.93 5.92
N PRO A 256 -4.31 -9.63 5.55
CA PRO A 256 -3.10 -9.16 4.88
C PRO A 256 -1.85 -9.50 5.70
N GLY A 257 -0.79 -9.94 5.03
CA GLY A 257 0.47 -10.37 5.65
C GLY A 257 0.58 -11.87 5.89
N MET A 258 -0.50 -12.64 5.76
CA MET A 258 -0.44 -14.09 5.89
C MET A 258 0.36 -14.72 4.76
N SER A 259 1.21 -15.70 5.11
CA SER A 259 1.85 -16.58 4.13
C SER A 259 0.88 -17.68 3.70
N ALA A 260 0.89 -18.01 2.42
CA ALA A 260 0.04 -19.06 1.86
C ALA A 260 0.83 -19.96 0.90
N ILE A 261 0.31 -21.15 0.68
CA ILE A 261 0.76 -22.06 -0.36
C ILE A 261 -0.21 -21.91 -1.54
N VAL A 262 0.35 -21.65 -2.71
CA VAL A 262 -0.39 -21.53 -3.96
C VAL A 262 -0.20 -22.82 -4.75
N THR A 263 -1.31 -23.43 -5.19
CA THR A 263 -1.31 -24.65 -5.99
C THR A 263 -2.17 -24.49 -7.23
N LEU A 264 -1.78 -25.20 -8.31
CA LEU A 264 -2.58 -25.34 -9.53
C LEU A 264 -3.55 -26.50 -9.42
#